data_7248c2ba17bdb86f8453eae66d027594
#
_entry.id   7248c2ba17bdb86f8453eae66d027594
#
_cell.length_a   1.000
_cell.length_b   1.000
_cell.length_c   1.000
_cell.angle_alpha   90.00
_cell.angle_beta   90.00
_cell.angle_gamma   90.00
#
_symmetry.space_group_name_H-M   'P 1'
#
loop_
_entity.id
_entity.type
_entity.pdbx_description
1 polymer ?
#
loop_
_entity_poly.entity_id
_entity_poly.type
_entity_poly.pdbx_seq_one_letter_code
_entity_poly.pdbx_strand_id
1 'polypeptide(L)'
;MCPGGQVVASASEKGHVVTNGMSYHARSGRNANAAVVVSVGGEDFGNDPRKAIAFQRELEARAYAAGRPGGEYAAPAENIQSFLEGRGRLNIGRVQPTYDRGVVAADLGALLPTELADTLRAGLRAYSGKLRVTPPPRPF
;
A
#
# COMPACT_ATOMS: atom_id res chain seq x y z
N MET A 1 5.70 -5.95 10.34
CA MET A 1 4.45 -5.43 10.95
C MET A 1 4.80 -4.45 12.05
N CYS A 2 4.16 -3.28 12.05
CA CYS A 2 4.39 -2.20 13.03
C CYS A 2 3.11 -1.99 13.86
N PRO A 3 3.02 -2.60 15.06
CA PRO A 3 1.87 -2.43 15.94
C PRO A 3 1.84 -1.00 16.53
N GLY A 4 0.64 -0.46 16.70
CA GLY A 4 0.47 0.91 17.22
C GLY A 4 1.21 1.96 16.41
N GLY A 5 1.20 1.81 15.09
CA GLY A 5 1.95 2.64 14.18
C GLY A 5 1.08 3.53 13.29
N GLN A 6 1.75 4.20 12.38
CA GLN A 6 1.12 5.02 11.36
C GLN A 6 1.83 4.87 10.02
N VAL A 7 1.14 5.26 8.97
CA VAL A 7 1.70 5.37 7.61
C VAL A 7 2.08 6.83 7.38
N VAL A 8 3.28 7.06 6.86
CA VAL A 8 3.84 8.38 6.62
C VAL A 8 4.26 8.55 5.17
N ALA A 9 4.29 9.81 4.70
CA ALA A 9 4.84 10.14 3.39
C ALA A 9 6.36 9.95 3.41
N SER A 10 6.91 9.37 2.35
CA SER A 10 8.34 9.05 2.24
C SER A 10 8.93 9.39 0.87
N ALA A 11 8.17 10.04 -0.02
CA ALA A 11 8.67 10.45 -1.32
C ALA A 11 9.77 11.50 -1.20
N SER A 12 10.82 11.36 -1.99
CA SER A 12 11.97 12.29 -2.04
C SER A 12 11.90 13.25 -3.23
N GLU A 13 11.06 12.96 -4.23
CA GLU A 13 10.95 13.73 -5.45
C GLU A 13 9.57 14.42 -5.56
N LYS A 14 9.54 15.63 -6.11
CA LYS A 14 8.30 16.36 -6.37
C LYS A 14 7.44 15.61 -7.39
N GLY A 15 6.14 15.49 -7.12
CA GLY A 15 5.21 14.79 -8.01
C GLY A 15 5.28 13.26 -7.89
N HIS A 16 5.83 12.74 -6.79
CA HIS A 16 5.91 11.32 -6.49
C HIS A 16 5.22 11.02 -5.17
N VAL A 17 4.63 9.85 -5.04
CA VAL A 17 4.04 9.34 -3.80
C VAL A 17 4.60 7.96 -3.50
N VAL A 18 5.21 7.86 -2.35
CA VAL A 18 5.56 6.59 -1.71
C VAL A 18 5.28 6.71 -0.22
N THR A 19 4.87 5.63 0.40
CA THR A 19 4.52 5.59 1.81
C THR A 19 5.45 4.66 2.58
N ASN A 20 5.65 4.95 3.85
CA ASN A 20 6.36 4.08 4.76
C ASN A 20 5.52 3.83 6.01
N GLY A 21 5.68 2.66 6.62
CA GLY A 21 5.05 2.32 7.88
C GLY A 21 6.04 2.46 9.03
N MET A 22 5.61 3.08 10.11
CA MET A 22 6.42 3.25 11.31
C MET A 22 5.60 2.99 12.57
N SER A 23 6.29 2.73 13.69
CA SER A 23 5.71 2.75 15.03
C SER A 23 6.53 3.66 15.91
N TYR A 24 5.87 4.42 16.77
CA TYR A 24 6.53 5.09 17.88
C TYR A 24 6.98 4.07 18.94
N HIS A 25 7.95 4.45 19.76
CA HIS A 25 8.46 3.59 20.83
C HIS A 25 7.34 3.05 21.75
N ALA A 26 6.39 3.90 22.10
CA ALA A 26 5.25 3.53 22.95
C ALA A 26 4.25 2.55 22.29
N ARG A 27 4.30 2.38 20.97
CA ARG A 27 3.38 1.52 20.19
C ARG A 27 1.89 1.75 20.49
N SER A 28 1.53 2.98 20.85
CA SER A 28 0.20 3.38 21.31
C SER A 28 -0.73 3.91 20.21
N GLY A 29 -0.28 3.88 18.95
CA GLY A 29 -1.11 4.28 17.82
C GLY A 29 -2.32 3.36 17.62
N ARG A 30 -3.37 3.89 17.01
CA ARG A 30 -4.66 3.19 16.83
C ARG A 30 -4.58 1.97 15.92
N ASN A 31 -3.68 1.96 14.95
CA ASN A 31 -3.60 0.96 13.89
C ASN A 31 -2.28 0.20 13.97
N ALA A 32 -2.29 -1.01 13.43
CA ALA A 32 -1.08 -1.67 12.98
C ALA A 32 -0.91 -1.44 11.47
N ASN A 33 0.33 -1.45 11.00
CA ASN A 33 0.63 -1.46 9.56
C ASN A 33 1.63 -2.57 9.21
N ALA A 34 1.61 -2.96 7.95
CA ALA A 34 2.56 -3.92 7.39
C ALA A 34 2.77 -3.61 5.91
N ALA A 35 3.98 -3.85 5.42
CA ALA A 35 4.23 -3.91 3.99
C ALA A 35 3.97 -5.33 3.49
N VAL A 36 3.34 -5.43 2.32
CA VAL A 36 3.28 -6.65 1.51
C VAL A 36 4.18 -6.40 0.32
N VAL A 37 5.15 -7.26 0.10
CA VAL A 37 6.21 -7.03 -0.89
C VAL A 37 6.29 -8.16 -1.90
N VAL A 38 6.67 -7.81 -3.13
CA VAL A 38 7.08 -8.73 -4.18
C VAL A 38 8.55 -8.43 -4.47
N SER A 39 9.35 -9.48 -4.53
CA SER A 39 10.75 -9.34 -4.91
C SER A 39 10.87 -9.15 -6.42
N VAL A 40 11.68 -8.19 -6.82
CA VAL A 40 12.15 -8.01 -8.19
C VAL A 40 13.67 -8.08 -8.20
N GLY A 41 14.25 -8.72 -9.18
CA GLY A 41 15.69 -8.96 -9.29
C GLY A 41 16.35 -8.15 -10.38
N GLY A 42 17.70 -8.21 -10.44
CA GLY A 42 18.47 -7.53 -11.49
C GLY A 42 18.08 -8.01 -12.90
N GLU A 43 17.71 -9.27 -13.06
CA GLU A 43 17.29 -9.87 -14.32
C GLU A 43 15.99 -9.25 -14.87
N ASP A 44 15.07 -8.81 -14.02
CA ASP A 44 13.84 -8.11 -14.43
C ASP A 44 14.14 -6.77 -15.12
N PHE A 45 15.34 -6.22 -14.86
CA PHE A 45 15.81 -4.96 -15.40
C PHE A 45 16.99 -5.12 -16.35
N GLY A 46 17.29 -6.35 -16.80
CA GLY A 46 18.45 -6.65 -17.64
C GLY A 46 19.79 -6.29 -16.99
N ASN A 47 19.86 -6.39 -15.66
CA ASN A 47 21.01 -6.05 -14.81
C ASN A 47 21.46 -4.56 -14.94
N ASP A 48 20.58 -3.67 -15.38
CA ASP A 48 20.84 -2.23 -15.44
C ASP A 48 20.16 -1.51 -14.26
N PRO A 49 20.91 -1.01 -13.27
CA PRO A 49 20.35 -0.32 -12.10
C PRO A 49 19.58 0.95 -12.48
N ARG A 50 19.88 1.59 -13.61
CA ARG A 50 19.16 2.78 -14.07
C ARG A 50 17.71 2.44 -14.45
N LYS A 51 17.49 1.24 -15.01
CA LYS A 51 16.14 0.75 -15.34
C LYS A 51 15.34 0.48 -14.07
N ALA A 52 15.95 -0.07 -13.03
CA ALA A 52 15.32 -0.29 -11.75
C ALA A 52 14.89 1.04 -11.09
N ILE A 53 15.78 2.05 -11.12
CA ILE A 53 15.46 3.40 -10.61
C ILE A 53 14.33 4.03 -11.43
N ALA A 54 14.37 3.94 -12.76
CA ALA A 54 13.32 4.48 -13.63
C ALA A 54 11.97 3.81 -13.36
N PHE A 55 11.95 2.50 -13.17
CA PHE A 55 10.76 1.75 -12.80
C PHE A 55 10.16 2.20 -11.47
N GLN A 56 10.98 2.37 -10.44
CA GLN A 56 10.54 2.91 -9.14
C GLN A 56 9.90 4.29 -9.30
N ARG A 57 10.59 5.20 -9.99
CA ARG A 57 10.09 6.55 -10.24
C ARG A 57 8.77 6.57 -10.99
N GLU A 58 8.62 5.68 -11.96
CA GLU A 58 7.36 5.55 -12.72
C GLU A 58 6.21 5.11 -11.82
N LEU A 59 6.42 4.12 -10.94
CA LEU A 59 5.39 3.69 -9.99
C LEU A 59 5.00 4.79 -9.02
N GLU A 60 5.97 5.52 -8.49
CA GLU A 60 5.74 6.65 -7.58
C GLU A 60 4.98 7.81 -8.26
N ALA A 61 5.31 8.11 -9.53
CA ALA A 61 4.62 9.12 -10.32
C ALA A 61 3.17 8.69 -10.66
N ARG A 62 2.95 7.42 -11.00
CA ARG A 62 1.60 6.86 -11.20
C ARG A 62 0.77 6.94 -9.92
N ALA A 63 1.37 6.61 -8.77
CA ALA A 63 0.71 6.73 -7.48
C ALA A 63 0.34 8.19 -7.16
N TYR A 64 1.23 9.14 -7.44
CA TYR A 64 0.93 10.57 -7.31
C TYR A 64 -0.24 11.00 -8.21
N ALA A 65 -0.23 10.63 -9.49
CA ALA A 65 -1.29 10.96 -10.43
C ALA A 65 -2.64 10.39 -9.99
N ALA A 66 -2.67 9.13 -9.52
CA ALA A 66 -3.88 8.49 -9.03
C ALA A 66 -4.37 9.07 -7.70
N GLY A 67 -3.47 9.59 -6.87
CA GLY A 67 -3.78 10.24 -5.59
C GLY A 67 -4.36 11.66 -5.73
N ARG A 68 -4.04 12.35 -6.82
CA ARG A 68 -4.40 13.77 -7.05
C ARG A 68 -5.86 14.15 -6.76
N PRO A 69 -6.88 13.35 -7.10
CA PRO A 69 -8.27 13.68 -6.78
C PRO A 69 -8.54 13.82 -5.28
N GLY A 70 -7.72 13.21 -4.42
CA GLY A 70 -7.83 13.31 -2.96
C GLY A 70 -7.05 14.46 -2.34
N GLY A 71 -6.27 15.20 -3.14
CA GLY A 71 -5.44 16.31 -2.69
C GLY A 71 -3.98 16.19 -3.14
N GLU A 72 -3.20 17.22 -2.84
CA GLU A 72 -1.77 17.20 -3.16
C GLU A 72 -1.07 16.16 -2.25
N TYR A 73 -0.40 15.20 -2.88
CA TYR A 73 0.25 14.06 -2.21
C TYR A 73 -0.68 13.11 -1.45
N ALA A 74 -1.99 13.12 -1.71
CA ALA A 74 -2.85 12.06 -1.22
C ALA A 74 -2.43 10.70 -1.82
N ALA A 75 -2.52 9.64 -1.03
CA ALA A 75 -2.14 8.31 -1.49
C ALA A 75 -3.33 7.58 -2.12
N PRO A 76 -3.13 6.91 -3.27
CA PRO A 76 -4.13 5.99 -3.80
C PRO A 76 -4.29 4.81 -2.84
N ALA A 77 -5.52 4.40 -2.59
CA ALA A 77 -5.83 3.32 -1.65
C ALA A 77 -7.06 2.55 -2.08
N GLU A 78 -7.12 1.30 -1.68
CA GLU A 78 -8.31 0.46 -1.78
C GLU A 78 -8.36 -0.58 -0.66
N ASN A 79 -9.53 -1.16 -0.45
CA ASN A 79 -9.67 -2.28 0.47
C ASN A 79 -9.02 -3.54 -0.12
N ILE A 80 -8.41 -4.39 0.72
CA ILE A 80 -7.77 -5.64 0.28
C ILE A 80 -8.75 -6.50 -0.54
N GLN A 81 -10.00 -6.63 -0.10
CA GLN A 81 -11.00 -7.38 -0.85
C GLN A 81 -11.24 -6.78 -2.25
N SER A 82 -11.28 -5.46 -2.35
CA SER A 82 -11.41 -4.76 -3.62
C SER A 82 -10.21 -5.01 -4.56
N PHE A 83 -8.99 -4.97 -4.01
CA PHE A 83 -7.77 -5.29 -4.75
C PHE A 83 -7.78 -6.73 -5.29
N LEU A 84 -8.20 -7.69 -4.47
CA LEU A 84 -8.31 -9.10 -4.88
C LEU A 84 -9.35 -9.32 -6.00
N GLU A 85 -10.35 -8.44 -6.07
CA GLU A 85 -11.44 -8.48 -7.05
C GLU A 85 -11.22 -7.51 -8.23
N GLY A 86 -10.18 -6.67 -8.21
CA GLY A 86 -9.88 -5.67 -9.25
C GLY A 86 -10.96 -4.59 -9.37
N ARG A 87 -11.46 -4.07 -8.25
CA ARG A 87 -12.59 -3.13 -8.25
C ARG A 87 -12.23 -1.68 -7.94
N GLY A 88 -11.04 -1.41 -7.43
CA GLY A 88 -10.58 -0.05 -7.09
C GLY A 88 -11.45 0.68 -6.06
N ARG A 89 -12.08 -0.03 -5.12
CA ARG A 89 -13.01 0.56 -4.15
C ARG A 89 -12.36 0.77 -2.79
N LEU A 90 -12.62 1.92 -2.21
CA LEU A 90 -12.23 2.25 -0.84
C LEU A 90 -13.47 2.51 0.01
N ASN A 91 -13.69 1.65 0.98
CA ASN A 91 -14.69 1.85 2.02
C ASN A 91 -13.96 1.99 3.37
N ILE A 92 -13.93 3.20 3.89
CA ILE A 92 -13.31 3.50 5.18
C ILE A 92 -14.33 3.16 6.27
N GLY A 93 -14.12 2.01 6.91
CA GLY A 93 -14.95 1.55 8.00
C GLY A 93 -14.42 2.01 9.37
N ARG A 94 -14.39 1.09 10.33
CA ARG A 94 -13.91 1.35 11.70
C ARG A 94 -12.42 1.70 11.78
N VAL A 95 -11.60 1.16 10.88
CA VAL A 95 -10.16 1.45 10.81
C VAL A 95 -9.96 2.67 9.93
N GLN A 96 -9.54 3.77 10.53
CA GLN A 96 -9.28 5.03 9.83
C GLN A 96 -7.83 5.09 9.37
N PRO A 97 -7.54 5.49 8.12
CA PRO A 97 -6.17 5.70 7.66
C PRO A 97 -5.41 6.70 8.54
N THR A 98 -4.12 6.46 8.71
CA THR A 98 -3.23 7.34 9.50
C THR A 98 -2.29 8.17 8.62
N TYR A 99 -2.40 8.06 7.31
CA TYR A 99 -1.64 8.85 6.37
C TYR A 99 -2.13 10.30 6.37
N ASP A 100 -1.25 11.24 6.72
CA ASP A 100 -1.59 12.65 7.01
C ASP A 100 -1.94 13.47 5.78
N ARG A 101 -1.56 13.02 4.57
CA ARG A 101 -1.89 13.67 3.30
C ARG A 101 -3.24 13.22 2.71
N GLY A 102 -3.94 12.34 3.43
CA GLY A 102 -5.21 11.77 2.98
C GLY A 102 -5.05 10.61 1.99
N VAL A 103 -6.15 9.92 1.79
CA VAL A 103 -6.23 8.79 0.86
C VAL A 103 -7.42 8.96 -0.09
N VAL A 104 -7.31 8.39 -1.28
CA VAL A 104 -8.37 8.41 -2.29
C VAL A 104 -8.53 7.03 -2.92
N ALA A 105 -9.77 6.67 -3.25
CA ALA A 105 -10.04 5.41 -3.92
C ALA A 105 -9.36 5.33 -5.28
N ALA A 106 -8.62 4.26 -5.52
CA ALA A 106 -8.00 3.97 -6.80
C ALA A 106 -7.80 2.46 -6.97
N ASP A 107 -7.80 1.99 -8.20
CA ASP A 107 -7.45 0.61 -8.52
C ASP A 107 -5.93 0.44 -8.48
N LEU A 108 -5.41 -0.08 -7.38
CA LEU A 108 -3.98 -0.31 -7.20
C LEU A 108 -3.45 -1.38 -8.15
N GLY A 109 -4.30 -2.31 -8.57
CA GLY A 109 -3.94 -3.32 -9.56
C GLY A 109 -3.64 -2.72 -10.93
N ALA A 110 -4.33 -1.66 -11.31
CA ALA A 110 -4.09 -0.93 -12.56
C ALA A 110 -2.84 -0.04 -12.51
N LEU A 111 -2.37 0.34 -11.33
CA LEU A 111 -1.14 1.13 -11.17
C LEU A 111 0.12 0.29 -11.31
N LEU A 112 0.03 -0.98 -10.99
CA LEU A 112 1.14 -1.93 -11.02
C LEU A 112 1.24 -2.65 -12.37
N PRO A 113 2.42 -3.12 -12.77
CA PRO A 113 2.52 -4.14 -13.81
C PRO A 113 1.65 -5.36 -13.46
N THR A 114 0.98 -5.92 -14.46
CA THR A 114 0.01 -7.01 -14.27
C THR A 114 0.61 -8.19 -13.49
N GLU A 115 1.82 -8.60 -13.82
CA GLU A 115 2.50 -9.73 -13.17
C GLU A 115 2.76 -9.47 -11.67
N LEU A 116 3.12 -8.24 -11.31
CA LEU A 116 3.31 -7.86 -9.90
C LEU A 116 1.98 -7.80 -9.17
N ALA A 117 0.94 -7.24 -9.79
CA ALA A 117 -0.39 -7.20 -9.21
C ALA A 117 -0.95 -8.61 -8.94
N ASP A 118 -0.76 -9.52 -9.89
CA ASP A 118 -1.23 -10.91 -9.76
C ASP A 118 -0.44 -11.69 -8.72
N THR A 119 0.87 -11.48 -8.64
CA THR A 119 1.71 -12.06 -7.59
C THR A 119 1.29 -11.57 -6.21
N LEU A 120 1.02 -10.27 -6.05
CA LEU A 120 0.50 -9.70 -4.80
C LEU A 120 -0.87 -10.27 -4.44
N ARG A 121 -1.78 -10.40 -5.41
CA ARG A 121 -3.10 -11.02 -5.19
C ARG A 121 -2.97 -12.48 -4.73
N ALA A 122 -2.10 -13.26 -5.37
CA ALA A 122 -1.84 -14.64 -4.99
C ALA A 122 -1.28 -14.73 -3.57
N GLY A 123 -0.30 -13.90 -3.23
CA GLY A 123 0.29 -13.81 -1.90
C GLY A 123 -0.74 -13.43 -0.84
N LEU A 124 -1.57 -12.41 -1.06
CA LEU A 124 -2.61 -11.99 -0.14
C LEU A 124 -3.66 -13.08 0.09
N ARG A 125 -4.08 -13.83 -0.94
CA ARG A 125 -4.98 -14.99 -0.80
C ARG A 125 -4.34 -16.08 0.07
N ALA A 126 -3.06 -16.39 -0.13
CA ALA A 126 -2.35 -17.36 0.66
C ALA A 126 -2.21 -16.93 2.14
N TYR A 127 -1.99 -15.65 2.40
CA TYR A 127 -1.94 -15.10 3.76
C TYR A 127 -3.30 -15.11 4.46
N SER A 128 -4.40 -14.84 3.76
CA SER A 128 -5.74 -14.81 4.36
C SER A 128 -6.13 -16.13 5.02
N GLY A 129 -5.65 -17.26 4.51
CA GLY A 129 -5.83 -18.58 5.10
C GLY A 129 -4.99 -18.84 6.37
N LYS A 130 -3.90 -18.07 6.56
CA LYS A 130 -2.97 -18.23 7.69
C LYS A 130 -3.20 -17.21 8.81
N LEU A 131 -3.71 -16.04 8.50
CA LEU A 131 -4.05 -15.02 9.47
C LEU A 131 -5.47 -15.28 10.00
N ARG A 132 -5.59 -16.12 11.04
CA ARG A 132 -6.81 -16.17 11.84
C ARG A 132 -6.93 -14.85 12.58
N VAL A 133 -7.70 -13.91 12.03
CA VAL A 133 -8.13 -12.73 12.79
C VAL A 133 -9.11 -13.24 13.83
N THR A 134 -8.65 -13.38 15.07
CA THR A 134 -9.55 -13.61 16.20
C THR A 134 -10.46 -12.39 16.30
N PRO A 135 -11.79 -12.54 16.16
CA PRO A 135 -12.69 -11.40 16.35
C PRO A 135 -12.48 -10.87 17.78
N PRO A 136 -12.58 -9.54 17.98
CA PRO A 136 -12.48 -8.98 19.32
C PRO A 136 -13.54 -9.62 20.22
N PRO A 137 -13.26 -9.84 21.53
CA PRO A 137 -14.23 -10.35 22.44
C PRO A 137 -15.50 -9.49 22.40
N ARG A 138 -16.66 -10.11 22.35
CA ARG A 138 -17.95 -9.41 22.39
C ARG A 138 -18.00 -8.63 23.71
N PRO A 139 -18.40 -7.36 23.70
CA PRO A 139 -18.68 -6.66 24.93
C PRO A 139 -19.79 -7.42 25.68
N PHE A 140 -19.59 -7.64 26.96
CA PHE A 140 -20.58 -8.18 27.87
C PHE A 140 -21.76 -7.23 28.04
#